data_a6aa7e090b95d7de9a60a0116c6f7281
#
_entry.id   a6aa7e090b95d7de9a60a0116c6f7281
#
_cell.length_a   1.000
_cell.length_b   1.000
_cell.length_c   1.000
_cell.angle_alpha   90.00
_cell.angle_beta   90.00
_cell.angle_gamma   90.00
#
_symmetry.space_group_name_H-M   'P 1'
#
loop_
_entity.id
_entity.type
_entity.pdbx_description
1 polymer ?
#
loop_
_entity_poly.entity_id
_entity_poly.type
_entity_poly.pdbx_seq_one_letter_code
_entity_poly.pdbx_strand_id
1 'polypeptide(L)'
;MATLTGYRADSKGAYIDKDAEAILDYAVSWVDWLPTTDTINTSAWAITAIAGDADALTVDSSANTTTVASAVISGGTAGNIYTVSNTIVTNDNRKERRNFRIVVKARSV
;
A
#
# COMPACT_ATOMS: atom_id res chain seq x y z
N MET A 1 -4.14 0.51 16.11
CA MET A 1 -3.18 0.84 15.03
C MET A 1 -3.36 -0.13 13.87
N ALA A 2 -3.35 0.35 12.63
CA ALA A 2 -3.45 -0.52 11.47
C ALA A 2 -2.25 -1.48 11.37
N THR A 3 -2.51 -2.69 10.93
CA THR A 3 -1.49 -3.74 10.77
C THR A 3 -1.20 -3.96 9.30
N LEU A 4 0.07 -3.98 8.94
CA LEU A 4 0.54 -4.27 7.59
C LEU A 4 0.99 -5.73 7.53
N THR A 5 0.26 -6.55 6.78
CA THR A 5 0.50 -7.98 6.66
C THR A 5 1.56 -8.26 5.59
N GLY A 6 2.55 -9.08 5.92
CA GLY A 6 3.63 -9.44 4.99
C GLY A 6 4.71 -8.37 4.82
N TYR A 7 4.61 -7.28 5.56
CA TYR A 7 5.57 -6.18 5.49
C TYR A 7 6.67 -6.34 6.53
N ARG A 8 7.84 -5.82 6.18
CA ARG A 8 8.96 -5.67 7.10
C ARG A 8 9.01 -4.24 7.60
N ALA A 9 9.78 -4.00 8.63
CA ALA A 9 9.97 -2.65 9.16
C ALA A 9 11.44 -2.36 9.38
N ASP A 10 11.84 -1.13 9.13
CA ASP A 10 13.17 -0.62 9.45
C ASP A 10 13.02 0.74 10.14
N SER A 11 14.11 1.50 10.27
CA SER A 11 14.07 2.81 10.91
C SER A 11 13.19 3.84 10.19
N LYS A 12 12.82 3.57 8.94
CA LYS A 12 12.00 4.45 8.11
C LYS A 12 10.56 3.96 7.98
N GLY A 13 10.19 2.86 8.64
CA GLY A 13 8.83 2.33 8.65
C GLY A 13 8.69 1.02 7.90
N ALA A 14 7.47 0.68 7.51
CA ALA A 14 7.15 -0.57 6.84
C ALA A 14 7.59 -0.58 5.39
N TYR A 15 8.06 -1.72 4.92
CA TYR A 15 8.40 -1.92 3.51
C TYR A 15 8.16 -3.36 3.08
N ILE A 16 8.06 -3.57 1.77
CA ILE A 16 7.94 -4.89 1.17
C ILE A 16 8.72 -4.90 -0.16
N ASP A 17 9.33 -6.01 -0.46
CA ASP A 17 10.04 -6.19 -1.73
C ASP A 17 9.07 -6.60 -2.83
N LYS A 18 9.34 -6.16 -4.05
CA LYS A 18 8.55 -6.52 -5.23
C LYS A 18 9.49 -6.77 -6.41
N ASP A 19 9.25 -7.86 -7.15
CA ASP A 19 9.87 -8.06 -8.45
C ASP A 19 9.31 -7.04 -9.44
N ALA A 20 10.17 -6.45 -10.28
CA ALA A 20 9.76 -5.45 -11.25
C ALA A 20 8.66 -5.95 -12.22
N GLU A 21 8.64 -7.24 -12.51
CA GLU A 21 7.63 -7.83 -13.41
C GLU A 21 6.40 -8.39 -12.69
N ALA A 22 6.38 -8.37 -11.37
CA ALA A 22 5.27 -8.94 -10.61
C ALA A 22 4.05 -8.01 -10.62
N ILE A 23 2.89 -8.62 -10.63
CA ILE A 23 1.60 -7.96 -10.41
C ILE A 23 1.04 -8.58 -9.14
N LEU A 24 0.97 -7.81 -8.07
CA LEU A 24 0.70 -8.36 -6.75
C LEU A 24 -0.40 -7.58 -6.03
N ASP A 25 -1.11 -8.29 -5.17
CA ASP A 25 -2.07 -7.69 -4.26
C ASP A 25 -1.37 -7.23 -2.99
N TYR A 26 -1.68 -6.02 -2.55
CA TYR A 26 -1.21 -5.48 -1.29
C TYR A 26 -2.40 -5.10 -0.43
N ALA A 27 -2.31 -5.34 0.85
CA ALA A 27 -3.42 -5.07 1.77
C ALA A 27 -2.93 -4.39 3.03
N VAL A 28 -3.75 -3.47 3.53
CA VAL A 28 -3.57 -2.83 4.83
C VAL A 28 -4.78 -3.20 5.69
N SER A 29 -4.54 -3.87 6.82
CA SER A 29 -5.58 -4.19 7.76
C SER A 29 -5.74 -3.03 8.76
N TRP A 30 -6.95 -2.51 8.86
CA TRP A 30 -7.27 -1.40 9.75
C TRP A 30 -8.00 -1.85 11.02
N VAL A 31 -8.16 -3.17 11.20
CA VAL A 31 -8.98 -3.72 12.27
C VAL A 31 -8.56 -3.24 13.65
N ASP A 32 -7.26 -3.11 13.90
CA ASP A 32 -6.75 -2.66 15.20
C ASP A 32 -6.89 -1.15 15.42
N TRP A 33 -7.02 -0.39 14.34
CA TRP A 33 -7.19 1.05 14.41
C TRP A 33 -8.66 1.46 14.54
N LEU A 34 -9.56 0.71 13.89
CA LEU A 34 -10.98 1.03 13.85
C LEU A 34 -11.64 0.74 15.21
N PRO A 35 -12.48 1.67 15.71
CA PRO A 35 -13.40 1.32 16.80
C PRO A 35 -14.32 0.18 16.40
N THR A 36 -14.80 -0.57 17.40
CA THR A 36 -15.60 -1.78 17.19
C THR A 36 -16.83 -1.56 16.31
N THR A 37 -17.41 -0.37 16.37
CA THR A 37 -18.66 -0.05 15.64
C THR A 37 -18.42 0.72 14.35
N ASP A 38 -17.17 1.00 14.01
CA ASP A 38 -16.85 1.77 12.81
C ASP A 38 -16.28 0.87 11.71
N THR A 39 -16.52 1.25 10.47
CA THR A 39 -16.08 0.49 9.30
C THR A 39 -15.54 1.42 8.23
N ILE A 40 -14.75 0.88 7.31
CA ILE A 40 -14.21 1.63 6.18
C ILE A 40 -15.36 1.94 5.21
N ASN A 41 -15.56 3.24 4.92
CA ASN A 41 -16.48 3.68 3.90
C ASN A 41 -15.79 3.79 2.54
N THR A 42 -14.63 4.50 2.49
CA THR A 42 -13.86 4.64 1.26
C THR A 42 -12.38 4.40 1.52
N SER A 43 -11.68 3.99 0.49
CA SER A 43 -10.24 3.79 0.52
C SER A 43 -9.63 4.37 -0.75
N ALA A 44 -8.50 5.04 -0.61
CA ALA A 44 -7.77 5.62 -1.73
C ALA A 44 -6.30 5.23 -1.62
N TRP A 45 -5.68 5.00 -2.77
CA TRP A 45 -4.27 4.64 -2.86
C TRP A 45 -3.53 5.65 -3.71
N ALA A 46 -2.34 6.01 -3.29
CA ALA A 46 -1.47 6.92 -4.05
C ALA A 46 -0.03 6.41 -3.98
N ILE A 47 0.72 6.65 -5.05
CA ILE A 47 2.12 6.27 -5.14
C ILE A 47 2.91 7.52 -5.48
N THR A 48 4.00 7.77 -4.74
CA THR A 48 4.87 8.91 -4.99
C THR A 48 5.61 8.71 -6.31
N ALA A 49 5.49 9.67 -7.22
CA ALA A 49 6.16 9.63 -8.51
C ALA A 49 7.67 9.88 -8.36
N ILE A 50 8.45 9.22 -9.21
CA ILE A 50 9.88 9.43 -9.30
C ILE A 50 10.18 10.08 -10.64
N ALA A 51 10.85 11.22 -10.63
CA ALA A 51 11.17 11.94 -11.86
C ALA A 51 12.05 11.09 -12.78
N GLY A 52 11.70 11.03 -14.07
CA GLY A 52 12.47 10.28 -15.06
C GLY A 52 12.22 8.77 -15.03
N ASP A 53 11.27 8.30 -14.23
CA ASP A 53 10.96 6.88 -14.13
C ASP A 53 10.18 6.42 -15.37
N ALA A 54 10.75 5.51 -16.13
CA ALA A 54 10.16 5.04 -17.39
C ALA A 54 9.07 3.97 -17.17
N ASP A 55 9.06 3.33 -16.02
CA ASP A 55 8.13 2.24 -15.72
C ASP A 55 7.60 2.41 -14.29
N ALA A 56 6.79 3.44 -14.11
CA ALA A 56 6.30 3.81 -12.79
C ALA A 56 5.42 2.72 -12.18
N LEU A 57 5.54 2.57 -10.87
CA LEU A 57 4.67 1.69 -10.09
C LEU A 57 3.23 2.21 -10.21
N THR A 58 2.29 1.32 -10.47
CA THR A 58 0.91 1.68 -10.79
C THR A 58 -0.08 0.89 -9.96
N VAL A 59 -1.12 1.57 -9.47
CA VAL A 59 -2.27 0.90 -8.86
C VAL A 59 -3.25 0.55 -9.98
N ASP A 60 -3.38 -0.75 -10.27
CA ASP A 60 -4.25 -1.23 -11.35
C ASP A 60 -5.70 -1.28 -10.93
N SER A 61 -5.96 -1.66 -9.70
CA SER A 61 -7.30 -1.69 -9.11
C SER A 61 -7.21 -1.62 -7.61
N SER A 62 -8.30 -1.27 -6.96
CA SER A 62 -8.36 -1.24 -5.51
C SER A 62 -9.76 -1.60 -5.02
N ALA A 63 -9.81 -2.11 -3.80
CA ALA A 63 -11.06 -2.46 -3.14
C ALA A 63 -10.89 -2.36 -1.63
N ASN A 64 -11.98 -2.41 -0.92
CA ASN A 64 -11.92 -2.52 0.54
C ASN A 64 -13.10 -3.34 1.06
N THR A 65 -12.84 -4.03 2.16
CA THR A 65 -13.88 -4.59 3.01
C THR A 65 -14.18 -3.60 4.13
N THR A 66 -14.92 -4.04 5.14
CA THR A 66 -15.22 -3.18 6.29
C THR A 66 -13.99 -2.88 7.15
N THR A 67 -12.92 -3.69 7.05
CA THR A 67 -11.73 -3.55 7.90
C THR A 67 -10.42 -3.59 7.15
N VAL A 68 -10.40 -3.98 5.87
CA VAL A 68 -9.17 -4.16 5.10
C VAL A 68 -9.27 -3.37 3.79
N ALA A 69 -8.23 -2.63 3.48
CA ALA A 69 -8.08 -1.98 2.18
C ALA A 69 -7.04 -2.75 1.36
N SER A 70 -7.31 -2.97 0.09
CA SER A 70 -6.40 -3.71 -0.79
C SER A 70 -6.25 -3.03 -2.15
N ALA A 71 -5.13 -3.31 -2.80
CA ALA A 71 -4.85 -2.81 -4.14
C ALA A 71 -4.01 -3.81 -4.92
N VAL A 72 -4.25 -3.90 -6.22
CA VAL A 72 -3.39 -4.63 -7.14
C VAL A 72 -2.40 -3.63 -7.73
N ILE A 73 -1.12 -3.90 -7.57
CA ILE A 73 -0.04 -3.00 -7.97
C ILE A 73 0.89 -3.72 -8.93
N SER A 74 1.23 -3.04 -10.02
CA SER A 74 2.13 -3.54 -11.05
C SER A 74 3.17 -2.51 -11.43
N GLY A 75 4.15 -2.92 -12.22
CA GLY A 75 5.20 -2.04 -12.71
C GLY A 75 6.30 -1.80 -11.70
N GLY A 76 6.97 -0.68 -11.85
CA GLY A 76 8.11 -0.29 -11.03
C GLY A 76 9.43 -0.60 -11.71
N THR A 77 10.40 0.29 -11.54
CA THR A 77 11.75 0.12 -12.06
C THR A 77 12.63 -0.50 -10.99
N ALA A 78 13.34 -1.58 -11.34
CA ALA A 78 14.27 -2.25 -10.42
C ALA A 78 15.32 -1.26 -9.90
N GLY A 79 15.56 -1.30 -8.61
CA GLY A 79 16.46 -0.38 -7.91
C GLY A 79 15.78 0.84 -7.31
N ASN A 80 14.52 1.08 -7.65
CA ASN A 80 13.76 2.19 -7.10
C ASN A 80 12.98 1.78 -5.85
N ILE A 81 12.73 2.76 -4.99
CA ILE A 81 11.91 2.60 -3.80
C ILE A 81 10.75 3.57 -3.91
N TYR A 82 9.54 3.06 -3.84
CA TYR A 82 8.33 3.87 -3.96
C TYR A 82 7.62 3.96 -2.63
N THR A 83 7.09 5.13 -2.31
CA THR A 83 6.22 5.29 -1.16
C THR A 83 4.78 5.18 -1.60
N VAL A 84 4.05 4.26 -0.97
CA VAL A 84 2.64 4.01 -1.25
C VAL A 84 1.84 4.46 -0.04
N SER A 85 0.76 5.19 -0.29
CA SER A 85 -0.13 5.68 0.76
C SER A 85 -1.51 5.07 0.58
N ASN A 86 -2.06 4.55 1.66
CA ASN A 86 -3.47 4.16 1.72
C ASN A 86 -4.18 5.09 2.69
N THR A 87 -5.19 5.79 2.21
CA THR A 87 -6.02 6.69 2.99
C THR A 87 -7.42 6.12 3.05
N ILE A 88 -7.96 5.99 4.25
CA ILE A 88 -9.35 5.56 4.44
C ILE A 88 -10.17 6.67 5.06
N VAL A 89 -11.46 6.67 4.74
CA VAL A 89 -12.48 7.46 5.45
C VAL A 89 -13.53 6.47 5.93
N THR A 90 -13.87 6.56 7.21
CA THR A 90 -14.80 5.63 7.82
C THR A 90 -16.23 6.16 7.76
N ASN A 91 -17.21 5.30 8.09
CA ASN A 91 -18.62 5.69 8.13
C ASN A 91 -18.88 6.74 9.21
N ASP A 92 -18.06 6.81 10.25
CA ASP A 92 -18.15 7.85 11.28
C ASP A 92 -17.31 9.09 10.96
N ASN A 93 -16.87 9.22 9.71
CA ASN A 93 -16.07 10.34 9.19
C ASN A 93 -14.68 10.47 9.81
N ARG A 94 -14.11 9.38 10.29
CA ARG A 94 -12.71 9.35 10.65
C ARG A 94 -11.87 9.18 9.40
N LYS A 95 -10.72 9.83 9.37
CA LYS A 95 -9.81 9.76 8.23
C LYS A 95 -8.41 9.48 8.74
N GLU A 96 -7.73 8.52 8.13
CA GLU A 96 -6.35 8.19 8.48
C GLU A 96 -5.62 7.69 7.25
N ARG A 97 -4.31 7.83 7.27
CA ARG A 97 -3.43 7.38 6.19
C ARG A 97 -2.30 6.56 6.78
N ARG A 98 -1.96 5.49 6.06
CA ARG A 98 -0.78 4.68 6.33
C ARG A 98 0.10 4.65 5.10
N ASN A 99 1.40 4.84 5.31
CA ASN A 99 2.40 4.78 4.26
C ASN A 99 3.23 3.53 4.43
N PHE A 100 3.61 2.93 3.32
CA PHE A 100 4.64 1.91 3.30
C PHE A 100 5.46 2.07 2.04
N ARG A 101 6.62 1.42 2.00
CA ARG A 101 7.50 1.48 0.85
C ARG A 101 7.49 0.17 0.11
N ILE A 102 7.56 0.24 -1.21
CA ILE A 102 7.78 -0.92 -2.07
C ILE A 102 9.17 -0.79 -2.64
N VAL A 103 10.02 -1.75 -2.32
CA VAL A 103 11.38 -1.83 -2.85
C VAL A 103 11.33 -2.74 -4.08
N VAL A 104 11.51 -2.16 -5.26
CA VAL A 104 11.45 -2.92 -6.51
C VAL A 104 12.83 -3.45 -6.83
N LYS A 105 12.92 -4.75 -7.07
CA LYS A 105 14.17 -5.45 -7.34
C LYS A 105 14.11 -6.12 -8.69
N ALA A 106 15.29 -6.26 -9.30
CA ALA A 106 15.41 -7.15 -10.44
C ALA A 106 15.09 -8.57 -9.99
N ARG A 107 14.51 -9.34 -10.90
CA ARG A 107 14.13 -10.70 -10.58
C ARG A 107 15.32 -11.47 -10.04
N SER A 108 15.13 -12.04 -8.87
CA SER A 108 16.10 -12.92 -8.24
C SER A 108 15.71 -14.36 -8.51
N VAL A 109 16.64 -15.15 -8.89
CA VAL A 109 16.43 -16.58 -9.11
C VAL A 109 17.12 -17.39 -8.02
#